data_8f8018151647b116cd6bea9a0df2f4bb
#
_entry.id   8f8018151647b116cd6bea9a0df2f4bb
#
_cell.length_a   1.000
_cell.length_b   1.000
_cell.length_c   1.000
_cell.angle_alpha   90.00
_cell.angle_beta   90.00
_cell.angle_gamma   90.00
#
_symmetry.space_group_name_H-M   'P 1'
#
loop_
_entity.id
_entity.type
_entity.pdbx_description
1 polymer ?
#
loop_
_entity_poly.entity_id
_entity_poly.type
_entity_poly.pdbx_seq_one_letter_code
_entity_poly.pdbx_strand_id
1 'polypeptide(L)'
;MSHNHLWQPEILDLSSASDKTRWESLQASGAVLEVYDTLDAQVAEWAVCHEPSAKQDPTLLANTLASLMADRDWDTFGVWVHYPWSGRLVHVLPEEAFVEVRTNRNREKISKEETQRLRNSTVGIAGLSVGQSTAIALAMERACGTLRLADYDVVELSNMNRIRCGLHELELPKWVVAARAIAEFDPFLNIEIFDEGVNRANVEEFVSGCDVVVDACDGLSAKALLRMEAYRQGIPVVMDTNDRGMLDIERYDTAAVRSRGFVHGRIDEATMAEFAES
;
A
#
# COMPACT_ATOMS: atom_id res chain seq x y z
N MET A 1 1.55 11.98 -18.22
CA MET A 1 0.45 11.00 -18.49
C MET A 1 0.41 10.04 -17.33
N SER A 2 -0.76 9.72 -16.82
CA SER A 2 -0.87 8.78 -15.69
C SER A 2 -0.38 7.39 -16.09
N HIS A 3 0.65 6.85 -15.44
CA HIS A 3 1.19 5.51 -15.67
C HIS A 3 0.38 4.40 -14.97
N ASN A 4 -0.84 4.72 -14.53
CA ASN A 4 -1.71 3.81 -13.78
C ASN A 4 -1.97 2.47 -14.49
N HIS A 5 -2.05 2.48 -15.82
CA HIS A 5 -2.24 1.26 -16.62
C HIS A 5 -1.13 0.20 -16.44
N LEU A 6 0.03 0.57 -15.89
CA LEU A 6 1.13 -0.36 -15.67
C LEU A 6 0.97 -1.22 -14.40
N TRP A 7 0.21 -0.74 -13.41
CA TRP A 7 0.15 -1.39 -12.09
C TRP A 7 -1.24 -1.41 -11.44
N GLN A 8 -2.17 -0.54 -11.87
CA GLN A 8 -3.47 -0.42 -11.23
C GLN A 8 -4.40 -1.53 -11.73
N PRO A 9 -5.01 -2.33 -10.84
CA PRO A 9 -6.02 -3.29 -11.22
C PRO A 9 -7.33 -2.58 -11.61
N GLU A 10 -8.14 -3.24 -12.42
CA GLU A 10 -9.51 -2.83 -12.69
C GLU A 10 -10.43 -3.49 -11.66
N ILE A 11 -11.17 -2.71 -10.88
CA ILE A 11 -12.15 -3.20 -9.92
C ILE A 11 -13.53 -3.00 -10.53
N LEU A 12 -14.31 -4.09 -10.65
CA LEU A 12 -15.59 -4.13 -11.34
C LEU A 12 -16.68 -4.57 -10.38
N ASP A 13 -17.64 -3.70 -10.13
CA ASP A 13 -18.86 -4.00 -9.38
C ASP A 13 -19.99 -4.37 -10.35
N LEU A 14 -20.42 -5.64 -10.36
CA LEU A 14 -21.44 -6.12 -11.31
C LEU A 14 -22.85 -5.58 -11.03
N SER A 15 -23.08 -4.87 -9.94
CA SER A 15 -24.30 -4.10 -9.75
C SER A 15 -24.35 -2.86 -10.65
N SER A 16 -23.18 -2.40 -11.14
CA SER A 16 -23.05 -1.33 -12.14
C SER A 16 -23.16 -1.88 -13.56
N ALA A 17 -24.06 -1.33 -14.37
CA ALA A 17 -24.22 -1.73 -15.77
C ALA A 17 -22.96 -1.51 -16.62
N SER A 18 -22.20 -0.45 -16.34
CA SER A 18 -20.92 -0.18 -17.02
C SER A 18 -19.88 -1.24 -16.73
N ASP A 19 -19.73 -1.63 -15.46
CA ASP A 19 -18.73 -2.57 -15.02
C ASP A 19 -19.09 -4.00 -15.46
N LYS A 20 -20.38 -4.33 -15.48
CA LYS A 20 -20.88 -5.58 -16.04
C LYS A 20 -20.53 -5.69 -17.54
N THR A 21 -20.77 -4.64 -18.31
CA THR A 21 -20.38 -4.59 -19.74
C THR A 21 -18.85 -4.73 -19.90
N ARG A 22 -18.06 -4.07 -19.03
CA ARG A 22 -16.60 -4.19 -19.05
C ARG A 22 -16.15 -5.61 -18.72
N TRP A 23 -16.73 -6.23 -17.69
CA TRP A 23 -16.46 -7.61 -17.31
C TRP A 23 -16.75 -8.61 -18.44
N GLU A 24 -17.91 -8.48 -19.11
CA GLU A 24 -18.27 -9.29 -20.27
C GLU A 24 -17.26 -9.11 -21.44
N SER A 25 -16.86 -7.86 -21.69
CA SER A 25 -15.84 -7.54 -22.70
C SER A 25 -14.47 -8.15 -22.38
N LEU A 26 -14.03 -8.11 -21.12
CA LEU A 26 -12.77 -8.72 -20.70
C LEU A 26 -12.77 -10.21 -20.94
N GLN A 27 -13.84 -10.91 -20.59
CA GLN A 27 -13.96 -12.36 -20.82
C GLN A 27 -13.97 -12.72 -22.31
N ALA A 28 -14.64 -11.92 -23.14
CA ALA A 28 -14.71 -12.15 -24.58
C ALA A 28 -13.42 -11.82 -25.33
N SER A 29 -12.59 -10.93 -24.78
CA SER A 29 -11.37 -10.42 -25.47
C SER A 29 -10.17 -11.35 -25.42
N GLY A 30 -10.18 -12.40 -24.58
CA GLY A 30 -9.00 -13.22 -24.27
C GLY A 30 -7.97 -12.54 -23.38
N ALA A 31 -8.28 -11.37 -22.79
CA ALA A 31 -7.42 -10.70 -21.83
C ALA A 31 -7.38 -11.43 -20.49
N VAL A 32 -8.42 -12.18 -20.16
CA VAL A 32 -8.48 -13.01 -18.95
C VAL A 32 -7.93 -14.39 -19.26
N LEU A 33 -6.85 -14.75 -18.58
CA LEU A 33 -6.17 -16.06 -18.72
C LEU A 33 -6.60 -17.03 -17.62
N GLU A 34 -6.84 -16.51 -16.42
CA GLU A 34 -7.18 -17.30 -15.23
C GLU A 34 -8.28 -16.60 -14.43
N VAL A 35 -9.26 -17.37 -13.96
CA VAL A 35 -10.35 -16.88 -13.12
C VAL A 35 -10.29 -17.57 -11.76
N TYR A 36 -10.33 -16.76 -10.70
CA TYR A 36 -10.36 -17.23 -9.32
C TYR A 36 -11.62 -16.72 -8.64
N ASP A 37 -12.54 -17.62 -8.32
CA ASP A 37 -13.75 -17.32 -7.56
C ASP A 37 -13.74 -18.11 -6.25
N THR A 38 -13.46 -17.40 -5.17
CA THR A 38 -13.45 -17.91 -3.80
C THR A 38 -14.37 -17.12 -2.89
N LEU A 39 -15.32 -16.35 -3.47
CA LEU A 39 -16.18 -15.46 -2.72
C LEU A 39 -16.95 -16.17 -1.61
N ASP A 40 -17.50 -17.36 -1.87
CA ASP A 40 -18.25 -18.13 -0.86
C ASP A 40 -17.41 -18.40 0.41
N ALA A 41 -16.15 -18.79 0.22
CA ALA A 41 -15.23 -19.01 1.34
C ALA A 41 -14.93 -17.71 2.09
N GLN A 42 -14.74 -16.59 1.37
CA GLN A 42 -14.50 -15.28 1.97
C GLN A 42 -15.72 -14.77 2.74
N VAL A 43 -16.94 -14.97 2.23
CA VAL A 43 -18.19 -14.62 2.93
C VAL A 43 -18.36 -15.46 4.20
N ALA A 44 -17.97 -16.74 4.17
CA ALA A 44 -17.96 -17.58 5.37
C ALA A 44 -16.95 -17.08 6.42
N GLU A 45 -15.75 -16.66 6.01
CA GLU A 45 -14.80 -16.03 6.91
C GLU A 45 -15.35 -14.71 7.49
N TRP A 46 -16.02 -13.91 6.67
CA TRP A 46 -16.67 -12.68 7.12
C TRP A 46 -17.76 -12.94 8.15
N ALA A 47 -18.58 -13.98 7.96
CA ALA A 47 -19.56 -14.41 8.96
C ALA A 47 -18.92 -14.80 10.29
N VAL A 48 -17.78 -15.50 10.26
CA VAL A 48 -17.01 -15.85 11.46
C VAL A 48 -16.40 -14.61 12.12
N CYS A 49 -16.09 -13.54 11.39
CA CYS A 49 -15.67 -12.28 12.00
C CYS A 49 -16.77 -11.62 12.85
N HIS A 50 -18.03 -11.78 12.44
CA HIS A 50 -19.21 -11.29 13.18
C HIS A 50 -19.61 -12.21 14.32
N GLU A 51 -19.56 -13.52 14.12
CA GLU A 51 -19.92 -14.56 15.10
C GLU A 51 -18.83 -15.63 15.16
N PRO A 52 -17.80 -15.46 16.02
CA PRO A 52 -16.66 -16.39 16.10
C PRO A 52 -17.04 -17.83 16.42
N SER A 53 -18.14 -18.05 17.18
CA SER A 53 -18.64 -19.38 17.52
C SER A 53 -19.15 -20.16 16.30
N ALA A 54 -19.54 -19.46 15.24
CA ALA A 54 -19.98 -20.04 13.98
C ALA A 54 -18.90 -20.92 13.30
N LYS A 55 -17.63 -20.71 13.62
CA LYS A 55 -16.52 -21.52 13.08
C LYS A 55 -16.66 -23.01 13.39
N GLN A 56 -17.30 -23.37 14.52
CA GLN A 56 -17.46 -24.75 14.98
C GLN A 56 -18.91 -25.24 14.91
N ASP A 57 -19.85 -24.37 14.56
CA ASP A 57 -21.27 -24.66 14.48
C ASP A 57 -21.82 -24.34 13.08
N PRO A 58 -22.03 -25.36 12.21
CA PRO A 58 -22.54 -25.17 10.87
C PRO A 58 -23.94 -24.53 10.81
N THR A 59 -24.78 -24.77 11.82
CA THR A 59 -26.13 -24.17 11.87
C THR A 59 -26.04 -22.68 12.19
N LEU A 60 -25.19 -22.31 13.14
CA LEU A 60 -24.94 -20.90 13.48
C LEU A 60 -24.29 -20.16 12.30
N LEU A 61 -23.34 -20.81 11.58
CA LEU A 61 -22.74 -20.24 10.37
C LEU A 61 -23.81 -19.97 9.30
N ALA A 62 -24.67 -20.93 9.01
CA ALA A 62 -25.74 -20.77 8.02
C ALA A 62 -26.69 -19.62 8.39
N ASN A 63 -27.06 -19.49 9.66
CA ASN A 63 -27.93 -18.41 10.14
C ASN A 63 -27.24 -17.04 10.03
N THR A 64 -25.96 -16.97 10.39
CA THR A 64 -25.16 -15.74 10.30
C THR A 64 -25.00 -15.29 8.85
N LEU A 65 -24.71 -16.24 7.95
CA LEU A 65 -24.65 -16.02 6.49
C LEU A 65 -25.98 -15.48 5.95
N ALA A 66 -27.11 -16.14 6.31
CA ALA A 66 -28.43 -15.70 5.88
C ALA A 66 -28.74 -14.28 6.36
N SER A 67 -28.34 -13.94 7.59
CA SER A 67 -28.52 -12.58 8.13
C SER A 67 -27.65 -11.54 7.40
N LEU A 68 -26.39 -11.85 7.15
CA LEU A 68 -25.46 -10.94 6.45
C LEU A 68 -25.90 -10.69 4.99
N MET A 69 -26.47 -11.71 4.35
CA MET A 69 -26.86 -11.66 2.94
C MET A 69 -28.32 -11.31 2.70
N ALA A 70 -29.12 -11.05 3.77
CA ALA A 70 -30.58 -10.87 3.67
C ALA A 70 -31.02 -9.80 2.66
N ASP A 71 -30.28 -8.70 2.56
CA ASP A 71 -30.57 -7.56 1.67
C ASP A 71 -29.58 -7.45 0.51
N ARG A 72 -28.87 -8.55 0.19
CA ARG A 72 -27.83 -8.61 -0.85
C ARG A 72 -28.16 -9.65 -1.90
N ASP A 73 -27.86 -9.34 -3.14
CA ASP A 73 -27.99 -10.27 -4.25
C ASP A 73 -26.66 -11.03 -4.47
N TRP A 74 -26.70 -12.34 -4.29
CA TRP A 74 -25.52 -13.21 -4.45
C TRP A 74 -24.90 -13.13 -5.85
N ASP A 75 -25.72 -12.94 -6.89
CA ASP A 75 -25.25 -12.90 -8.28
C ASP A 75 -24.41 -11.63 -8.59
N THR A 76 -24.56 -10.60 -7.77
CA THR A 76 -23.85 -9.33 -7.92
C THR A 76 -23.02 -8.94 -6.69
N PHE A 77 -23.05 -9.76 -5.64
CA PHE A 77 -22.30 -9.45 -4.42
C PHE A 77 -20.80 -9.67 -4.62
N GLY A 78 -20.01 -8.77 -4.01
CA GLY A 78 -18.57 -8.76 -4.20
C GLY A 78 -18.14 -7.87 -5.36
N VAL A 79 -16.86 -7.90 -5.66
CA VAL A 79 -16.27 -7.21 -6.80
C VAL A 79 -15.29 -8.12 -7.53
N TRP A 80 -15.18 -7.92 -8.83
CA TRP A 80 -14.19 -8.59 -9.65
C TRP A 80 -12.97 -7.70 -9.84
N VAL A 81 -11.79 -8.23 -9.53
CA VAL A 81 -10.52 -7.54 -9.68
C VAL A 81 -9.76 -8.14 -10.86
N HIS A 82 -9.58 -7.37 -11.91
CA HIS A 82 -8.78 -7.77 -13.06
C HIS A 82 -7.37 -7.18 -12.93
N TYR A 83 -6.37 -8.04 -13.06
CA TYR A 83 -4.95 -7.68 -13.07
C TYR A 83 -4.41 -7.75 -14.51
N PRO A 84 -4.35 -6.60 -15.24
CA PRO A 84 -3.99 -6.60 -16.67
C PRO A 84 -2.61 -7.18 -16.96
N TRP A 85 -1.65 -7.03 -16.04
CA TRP A 85 -0.27 -7.52 -16.21
C TRP A 85 -0.13 -9.05 -16.12
N SER A 86 -1.10 -9.74 -15.55
CA SER A 86 -1.08 -11.21 -15.40
C SER A 86 -2.27 -11.91 -16.05
N GLY A 87 -3.28 -11.14 -16.50
CA GLY A 87 -4.52 -11.72 -17.05
C GLY A 87 -5.37 -12.46 -16.03
N ARG A 88 -5.19 -12.19 -14.72
CA ARG A 88 -5.99 -12.80 -13.67
C ARG A 88 -7.23 -11.98 -13.39
N LEU A 89 -8.35 -12.68 -13.19
CA LEU A 89 -9.62 -12.11 -12.74
C LEU A 89 -10.03 -12.79 -11.45
N VAL A 90 -10.16 -12.03 -10.37
CA VAL A 90 -10.36 -12.56 -9.01
C VAL A 90 -11.63 -11.97 -8.39
N HIS A 91 -12.52 -12.84 -7.88
CA HIS A 91 -13.73 -12.43 -7.17
C HIS A 91 -13.45 -12.28 -5.67
N VAL A 92 -13.69 -11.09 -5.13
CA VAL A 92 -13.40 -10.78 -3.73
C VAL A 92 -14.56 -10.05 -3.06
N LEU A 93 -14.57 -10.07 -1.73
CA LEU A 93 -15.49 -9.26 -0.92
C LEU A 93 -15.43 -7.78 -1.32
N PRO A 94 -16.52 -7.01 -1.13
CA PRO A 94 -16.47 -5.55 -1.22
C PRO A 94 -15.46 -4.99 -0.22
N GLU A 95 -14.89 -3.81 -0.52
CA GLU A 95 -13.77 -3.24 0.25
C GLU A 95 -13.95 -3.29 1.77
N GLU A 96 -15.11 -2.85 2.28
CA GLU A 96 -15.34 -2.79 3.73
C GLU A 96 -15.25 -4.17 4.39
N ALA A 97 -15.92 -5.17 3.81
CA ALA A 97 -15.90 -6.55 4.30
C ALA A 97 -14.52 -7.19 4.12
N PHE A 98 -13.87 -6.95 2.99
CA PHE A 98 -12.52 -7.41 2.69
C PHE A 98 -11.51 -6.90 3.75
N VAL A 99 -11.53 -5.60 4.04
CA VAL A 99 -10.65 -5.00 5.04
C VAL A 99 -10.98 -5.51 6.45
N GLU A 100 -12.26 -5.68 6.77
CA GLU A 100 -12.68 -6.22 8.07
C GLU A 100 -12.11 -7.62 8.28
N VAL A 101 -12.25 -8.53 7.30
CA VAL A 101 -11.72 -9.90 7.39
C VAL A 101 -10.20 -9.89 7.52
N ARG A 102 -9.51 -9.14 6.66
CA ARG A 102 -8.04 -9.06 6.68
C ARG A 102 -7.48 -8.53 8.00
N THR A 103 -8.13 -7.55 8.60
CA THR A 103 -7.65 -6.91 9.83
C THR A 103 -8.24 -7.52 11.11
N ASN A 104 -9.10 -8.53 10.98
CA ASN A 104 -9.77 -9.16 12.14
C ASN A 104 -8.81 -9.67 13.20
N ARG A 105 -7.63 -10.19 12.82
CA ARG A 105 -6.59 -10.67 13.76
C ARG A 105 -5.91 -9.55 14.56
N ASN A 106 -6.13 -8.29 14.17
CA ASN A 106 -5.56 -7.13 14.87
C ASN A 106 -6.50 -6.59 15.99
N ARG A 107 -7.74 -7.07 16.09
CA ARG A 107 -8.76 -6.57 17.04
C ARG A 107 -8.32 -6.56 18.49
N GLU A 108 -7.45 -7.49 18.89
CA GLU A 108 -6.94 -7.57 20.28
C GLU A 108 -5.57 -6.91 20.45
N LYS A 109 -4.96 -6.44 19.37
CA LYS A 109 -3.65 -5.76 19.40
C LYS A 109 -3.80 -4.23 19.43
N ILE A 110 -4.74 -3.71 18.67
CA ILE A 110 -5.04 -2.27 18.53
C ILE A 110 -6.55 -2.03 18.64
N SER A 111 -6.95 -0.87 19.13
CA SER A 111 -8.35 -0.48 19.25
C SER A 111 -8.98 -0.16 17.88
N LYS A 112 -10.32 -0.07 17.84
CA LYS A 112 -11.03 0.35 16.62
C LYS A 112 -10.65 1.78 16.21
N GLU A 113 -10.46 2.65 17.17
CA GLU A 113 -10.06 4.05 16.95
C GLU A 113 -8.64 4.14 16.38
N GLU A 114 -7.72 3.28 16.84
CA GLU A 114 -6.37 3.18 16.27
C GLU A 114 -6.41 2.62 14.85
N THR A 115 -7.20 1.56 14.62
CA THR A 115 -7.42 1.02 13.26
C THR A 115 -7.96 2.10 12.32
N GLN A 116 -8.94 2.91 12.77
CA GLN A 116 -9.49 3.98 11.95
C GLN A 116 -8.47 5.10 11.67
N ARG A 117 -7.61 5.43 12.64
CA ARG A 117 -6.49 6.37 12.41
C ARG A 117 -5.53 5.85 11.36
N LEU A 118 -5.12 4.60 11.46
CA LEU A 118 -4.25 3.97 10.45
C LEU A 118 -4.88 3.99 9.06
N ARG A 119 -6.16 3.67 8.94
CA ARG A 119 -6.89 3.73 7.66
C ARG A 119 -6.92 5.13 7.02
N ASN A 120 -6.79 6.17 7.81
CA ASN A 120 -6.79 7.56 7.35
C ASN A 120 -5.37 8.13 7.20
N SER A 121 -4.33 7.36 7.57
CA SER A 121 -2.96 7.84 7.50
C SER A 121 -2.34 7.64 6.12
N THR A 122 -1.40 8.53 5.80
CA THR A 122 -0.59 8.49 4.60
C THR A 122 0.88 8.26 4.98
N VAL A 123 1.51 7.27 4.37
CA VAL A 123 2.94 6.98 4.55
C VAL A 123 3.67 7.17 3.22
N GLY A 124 4.66 8.05 3.20
CA GLY A 124 5.55 8.23 2.06
C GLY A 124 6.79 7.34 2.20
N ILE A 125 7.17 6.63 1.13
CA ILE A 125 8.37 5.79 1.09
C ILE A 125 9.22 6.22 -0.10
N ALA A 126 10.38 6.78 0.20
CA ALA A 126 11.35 7.23 -0.79
C ALA A 126 12.49 6.19 -0.91
N GLY A 127 12.64 5.62 -2.11
CA GLY A 127 13.55 4.50 -2.40
C GLY A 127 12.89 3.14 -2.21
N LEU A 128 12.85 2.32 -3.25
CA LEU A 128 12.16 1.02 -3.27
C LEU A 128 13.09 -0.20 -3.40
N SER A 129 14.39 -0.01 -3.26
CA SER A 129 15.30 -1.16 -3.11
C SER A 129 15.12 -1.84 -1.75
N VAL A 130 15.17 -1.09 -0.66
CA VAL A 130 14.90 -1.54 0.71
C VAL A 130 13.46 -1.21 1.10
N GLY A 131 12.98 -0.03 0.71
CA GLY A 131 11.64 0.47 1.03
C GLY A 131 10.49 -0.40 0.49
N GLN A 132 10.71 -1.22 -0.55
CA GLN A 132 9.70 -2.17 -1.02
C GLN A 132 9.24 -3.12 0.12
N SER A 133 10.17 -3.63 0.91
CA SER A 133 9.83 -4.52 2.02
C SER A 133 8.99 -3.81 3.08
N THR A 134 9.30 -2.54 3.35
CA THR A 134 8.52 -1.69 4.25
C THR A 134 7.12 -1.43 3.68
N ALA A 135 7.03 -1.07 2.38
CA ALA A 135 5.75 -0.83 1.70
C ALA A 135 4.83 -2.06 1.77
N ILE A 136 5.37 -3.24 1.44
CA ILE A 136 4.65 -4.51 1.49
C ILE A 136 4.20 -4.82 2.94
N ALA A 137 5.06 -4.64 3.94
CA ALA A 137 4.71 -4.91 5.33
C ALA A 137 3.59 -3.99 5.83
N LEU A 138 3.66 -2.69 5.54
CA LEU A 138 2.61 -1.72 5.89
C LEU A 138 1.27 -2.05 5.22
N ALA A 139 1.31 -2.44 3.95
CA ALA A 139 0.12 -2.84 3.20
C ALA A 139 -0.47 -4.15 3.70
N MET A 140 0.35 -5.15 4.05
CA MET A 140 -0.09 -6.42 4.65
C MET A 140 -0.82 -6.21 5.97
N GLU A 141 -0.29 -5.36 6.84
CA GLU A 141 -0.90 -5.03 8.13
C GLU A 141 -2.05 -4.00 8.00
N ARG A 142 -2.25 -3.41 6.82
CA ARG A 142 -3.16 -2.27 6.61
C ARG A 142 -2.85 -1.12 7.59
N ALA A 143 -1.56 -0.87 7.82
CA ALA A 143 -1.07 0.13 8.74
C ALA A 143 -1.11 1.57 8.19
N CYS A 144 -1.70 1.76 7.02
CA CYS A 144 -2.02 3.06 6.41
C CYS A 144 -3.18 2.91 5.43
N GLY A 145 -3.81 4.02 5.08
CA GLY A 145 -4.83 4.10 4.02
C GLY A 145 -4.24 4.49 2.67
N THR A 146 -3.13 5.21 2.68
CA THR A 146 -2.43 5.65 1.47
C THR A 146 -0.93 5.39 1.60
N LEU A 147 -0.35 4.82 0.54
CA LEU A 147 1.09 4.69 0.35
C LEU A 147 1.53 5.59 -0.80
N ARG A 148 2.51 6.48 -0.55
CA ARG A 148 3.25 7.20 -1.58
C ARG A 148 4.55 6.47 -1.84
N LEU A 149 4.77 6.04 -3.09
CA LEU A 149 5.94 5.28 -3.48
C LEU A 149 6.78 6.11 -4.45
N ALA A 150 8.03 6.40 -4.08
CA ALA A 150 8.94 7.19 -4.90
C ALA A 150 10.21 6.41 -5.23
N ASP A 151 10.44 6.16 -6.51
CA ASP A 151 11.68 5.58 -7.05
C ASP A 151 11.74 5.85 -8.56
N TYR A 152 12.94 5.99 -9.12
CA TYR A 152 13.14 6.23 -10.56
C TYR A 152 13.89 5.09 -11.24
N ASP A 153 14.40 4.11 -10.48
CA ASP A 153 15.18 3.00 -10.99
C ASP A 153 14.32 1.86 -11.55
N VAL A 154 14.96 1.03 -12.34
CA VAL A 154 14.42 -0.27 -12.77
C VAL A 154 14.97 -1.40 -11.89
N VAL A 155 14.29 -2.55 -11.93
CA VAL A 155 14.75 -3.76 -11.24
C VAL A 155 15.88 -4.42 -12.04
N GLU A 156 17.01 -4.61 -11.39
CA GLU A 156 18.16 -5.34 -11.91
C GLU A 156 18.31 -6.71 -11.24
N LEU A 157 18.96 -7.65 -11.92
CA LEU A 157 19.23 -8.99 -11.37
C LEU A 157 19.97 -8.92 -10.02
N SER A 158 20.89 -7.96 -9.86
CA SER A 158 21.64 -7.72 -8.62
C SER A 158 20.77 -7.25 -7.46
N ASN A 159 19.57 -6.75 -7.74
CA ASN A 159 18.64 -6.29 -6.72
C ASN A 159 17.82 -7.44 -6.09
N MET A 160 17.77 -8.62 -6.71
CA MET A 160 16.95 -9.75 -6.27
C MET A 160 17.40 -10.37 -4.93
N ASN A 161 18.51 -9.93 -4.37
CA ASN A 161 18.93 -10.30 -3.02
C ASN A 161 18.11 -9.60 -1.92
N ARG A 162 17.33 -8.54 -2.27
CA ARG A 162 16.52 -7.74 -1.33
C ARG A 162 15.17 -7.28 -1.88
N ILE A 163 15.02 -7.16 -3.20
CA ILE A 163 13.73 -6.84 -3.85
C ILE A 163 12.98 -8.14 -4.13
N ARG A 164 11.74 -8.20 -3.69
CA ARG A 164 10.84 -9.32 -4.00
C ARG A 164 10.25 -9.10 -5.40
N CYS A 165 10.77 -9.82 -6.37
CA CYS A 165 10.29 -9.78 -7.75
C CYS A 165 10.50 -11.13 -8.44
N GLY A 166 9.75 -11.39 -9.51
CA GLY A 166 9.98 -12.49 -10.41
C GLY A 166 11.03 -12.14 -11.48
N LEU A 167 11.67 -13.15 -12.09
CA LEU A 167 12.61 -12.94 -13.19
C LEU A 167 11.98 -12.23 -14.40
N HIS A 168 10.69 -12.39 -14.60
CA HIS A 168 9.92 -11.74 -15.67
C HIS A 168 9.65 -10.24 -15.40
N GLU A 169 10.01 -9.75 -14.22
CA GLU A 169 9.86 -8.34 -13.82
C GLU A 169 11.18 -7.55 -13.91
N LEU A 170 12.25 -8.19 -14.35
CA LEU A 170 13.52 -7.49 -14.64
C LEU A 170 13.28 -6.38 -15.67
N GLU A 171 13.97 -5.26 -15.52
CA GLU A 171 13.85 -4.04 -16.32
C GLU A 171 12.54 -3.25 -16.11
N LEU A 172 11.59 -3.77 -15.31
CA LEU A 172 10.44 -2.95 -14.91
C LEU A 172 10.86 -1.90 -13.87
N PRO A 173 10.21 -0.72 -13.87
CA PRO A 173 10.41 0.25 -12.78
C PRO A 173 10.14 -0.37 -11.41
N LYS A 174 10.98 -0.07 -10.42
CA LYS A 174 10.83 -0.62 -9.05
C LYS A 174 9.48 -0.30 -8.44
N TRP A 175 8.95 0.90 -8.71
CA TRP A 175 7.62 1.30 -8.24
C TRP A 175 6.50 0.47 -8.89
N VAL A 176 6.62 0.05 -10.15
CA VAL A 176 5.64 -0.86 -10.79
C VAL A 176 5.60 -2.19 -10.05
N VAL A 177 6.77 -2.77 -9.81
CA VAL A 177 6.88 -4.07 -9.13
C VAL A 177 6.31 -3.99 -7.71
N ALA A 178 6.65 -2.94 -6.96
CA ALA A 178 6.12 -2.71 -5.62
C ALA A 178 4.59 -2.52 -5.62
N ALA A 179 4.07 -1.68 -6.51
CA ALA A 179 2.64 -1.38 -6.60
C ALA A 179 1.82 -2.61 -7.03
N ARG A 180 2.30 -3.39 -8.03
CA ARG A 180 1.67 -4.66 -8.43
C ARG A 180 1.63 -5.67 -7.29
N ALA A 181 2.75 -5.86 -6.60
CA ALA A 181 2.83 -6.77 -5.46
C ALA A 181 1.82 -6.39 -4.37
N ILE A 182 1.65 -5.11 -4.09
CA ILE A 182 0.66 -4.64 -3.11
C ILE A 182 -0.76 -4.85 -3.63
N ALA A 183 -1.06 -4.46 -4.87
CA ALA A 183 -2.38 -4.59 -5.47
C ALA A 183 -2.86 -6.04 -5.57
N GLU A 184 -1.95 -7.02 -5.71
CA GLU A 184 -2.30 -8.45 -5.78
C GLU A 184 -2.79 -9.03 -4.44
N PHE A 185 -2.51 -8.40 -3.31
CA PHE A 185 -3.08 -8.82 -2.02
C PHE A 185 -3.97 -7.77 -1.34
N ASP A 186 -3.95 -6.52 -1.81
CA ASP A 186 -4.87 -5.47 -1.37
C ASP A 186 -5.19 -4.51 -2.53
N PRO A 187 -6.18 -4.84 -3.38
CA PRO A 187 -6.51 -4.01 -4.53
C PRO A 187 -7.17 -2.67 -4.15
N PHE A 188 -7.60 -2.52 -2.89
CA PHE A 188 -8.30 -1.33 -2.40
C PHE A 188 -7.37 -0.33 -1.70
N LEU A 189 -6.10 -0.67 -1.46
CA LEU A 189 -5.16 0.26 -0.85
C LEU A 189 -4.82 1.38 -1.84
N ASN A 190 -4.96 2.64 -1.40
CA ASN A 190 -4.58 3.76 -2.25
C ASN A 190 -3.06 3.85 -2.39
N ILE A 191 -2.58 3.90 -3.63
CA ILE A 191 -1.16 4.04 -3.97
C ILE A 191 -0.98 5.26 -4.86
N GLU A 192 -0.11 6.17 -4.45
CA GLU A 192 0.31 7.34 -5.21
C GLU A 192 1.76 7.16 -5.64
N ILE A 193 2.03 7.35 -6.93
CA ILE A 193 3.34 7.07 -7.53
C ILE A 193 4.09 8.36 -7.84
N PHE A 194 5.36 8.41 -7.42
CA PHE A 194 6.34 9.43 -7.75
C PHE A 194 7.48 8.76 -8.55
N ASP A 195 7.26 8.56 -9.84
CA ASP A 195 8.10 7.77 -10.74
C ASP A 195 9.45 8.42 -11.09
N GLU A 196 9.61 9.70 -10.79
CA GLU A 196 10.90 10.41 -10.86
C GLU A 196 11.71 10.34 -9.56
N GLY A 197 11.26 9.55 -8.57
CA GLY A 197 11.81 9.57 -7.22
C GLY A 197 11.52 10.90 -6.50
N VAL A 198 12.20 11.13 -5.36
CA VAL A 198 12.11 12.41 -4.65
C VAL A 198 13.17 13.36 -5.19
N ASN A 199 12.72 14.51 -5.67
CA ASN A 199 13.56 15.56 -6.20
C ASN A 199 13.05 16.95 -5.79
N ARG A 200 13.79 18.01 -6.14
CA ARG A 200 13.45 19.39 -5.76
C ARG A 200 12.09 19.86 -6.27
N ALA A 201 11.63 19.34 -7.41
CA ALA A 201 10.38 19.76 -8.01
C ALA A 201 9.16 19.13 -7.36
N ASN A 202 9.30 17.94 -6.75
CA ASN A 202 8.18 17.16 -6.22
C ASN A 202 8.21 16.87 -4.71
N VAL A 203 9.30 17.18 -4.00
CA VAL A 203 9.46 16.85 -2.58
C VAL A 203 8.39 17.47 -1.69
N GLU A 204 7.93 18.69 -2.00
CA GLU A 204 6.85 19.34 -1.25
C GLU A 204 5.54 18.56 -1.38
N GLU A 205 5.17 18.17 -2.61
CA GLU A 205 3.99 17.36 -2.88
C GLU A 205 4.10 15.98 -2.25
N PHE A 206 5.28 15.33 -2.36
CA PHE A 206 5.52 14.02 -1.79
C PHE A 206 5.34 13.98 -0.28
N VAL A 207 5.82 14.99 0.45
CA VAL A 207 5.76 15.06 1.92
C VAL A 207 4.41 15.58 2.42
N SER A 208 3.76 16.46 1.66
CA SER A 208 2.54 17.15 2.10
C SER A 208 1.41 16.18 2.45
N GLY A 209 0.93 16.26 3.71
CA GLY A 209 -0.15 15.41 4.21
C GLY A 209 0.27 13.98 4.56
N CYS A 210 1.57 13.66 4.54
CA CYS A 210 2.06 12.42 5.14
C CYS A 210 2.00 12.50 6.66
N ASP A 211 1.67 11.39 7.30
CA ASP A 211 1.82 11.21 8.75
C ASP A 211 3.23 10.75 9.13
N VAL A 212 3.88 10.04 8.22
CA VAL A 212 5.26 9.57 8.36
C VAL A 212 5.90 9.47 6.97
N VAL A 213 7.18 9.76 6.91
CA VAL A 213 8.00 9.52 5.72
C VAL A 213 9.11 8.52 6.05
N VAL A 214 9.29 7.52 5.20
CA VAL A 214 10.37 6.53 5.27
C VAL A 214 11.44 6.91 4.25
N ASP A 215 12.64 7.18 4.74
CA ASP A 215 13.83 7.44 3.92
C ASP A 215 14.59 6.13 3.70
N ALA A 216 14.41 5.53 2.54
CA ALA A 216 15.15 4.36 2.06
C ALA A 216 15.98 4.69 0.80
N CYS A 217 16.25 5.97 0.55
CA CYS A 217 17.05 6.44 -0.58
C CYS A 217 18.56 6.19 -0.36
N ASP A 218 19.32 6.08 -1.45
CA ASP A 218 20.77 6.04 -1.39
C ASP A 218 21.38 7.45 -1.62
N GLY A 219 20.73 8.30 -2.42
CA GLY A 219 21.21 9.63 -2.80
C GLY A 219 21.20 10.64 -1.66
N LEU A 220 22.33 11.32 -1.43
CA LEU A 220 22.47 12.33 -0.38
C LEU A 220 21.54 13.53 -0.59
N SER A 221 21.39 13.98 -1.83
CA SER A 221 20.49 15.07 -2.20
C SER A 221 19.04 14.77 -1.87
N ALA A 222 18.54 13.59 -2.26
CA ALA A 222 17.17 13.17 -1.96
C ALA A 222 16.94 13.07 -0.44
N LYS A 223 17.91 12.52 0.31
CA LYS A 223 17.88 12.45 1.79
C LYS A 223 17.78 13.84 2.43
N ALA A 224 18.56 14.79 1.93
CA ALA A 224 18.56 16.15 2.45
C ALA A 224 17.26 16.89 2.13
N LEU A 225 16.80 16.84 0.86
CA LEU A 225 15.54 17.43 0.43
C LEU A 225 14.35 16.90 1.26
N LEU A 226 14.30 15.58 1.44
CA LEU A 226 13.24 14.91 2.20
C LEU A 226 13.19 15.40 3.66
N ARG A 227 14.36 15.47 4.33
CA ARG A 227 14.45 15.93 5.73
C ARG A 227 14.12 17.40 5.88
N MET A 228 14.63 18.26 4.99
CA MET A 228 14.34 19.68 5.01
C MET A 228 12.85 19.95 4.88
N GLU A 229 12.21 19.27 3.94
CA GLU A 229 10.77 19.44 3.72
C GLU A 229 9.95 18.84 4.86
N ALA A 230 10.30 17.64 5.34
CA ALA A 230 9.64 17.01 6.48
C ALA A 230 9.80 17.87 7.77
N TYR A 231 10.98 18.47 7.98
CA TYR A 231 11.20 19.41 9.08
C TYR A 231 10.31 20.66 8.96
N ARG A 232 10.22 21.23 7.74
CA ARG A 232 9.37 22.40 7.47
C ARG A 232 7.90 22.12 7.78
N GLN A 233 7.41 20.95 7.39
CA GLN A 233 6.02 20.56 7.56
C GLN A 233 5.73 19.91 8.94
N GLY A 234 6.75 19.56 9.71
CA GLY A 234 6.59 18.88 11.01
C GLY A 234 6.22 17.41 10.86
N ILE A 235 6.71 16.72 9.83
CA ILE A 235 6.44 15.32 9.54
C ILE A 235 7.59 14.44 10.08
N PRO A 236 7.33 13.36 10.82
CA PRO A 236 8.35 12.42 11.25
C PRO A 236 9.05 11.74 10.07
N VAL A 237 10.37 11.57 10.18
CA VAL A 237 11.17 10.79 9.22
C VAL A 237 11.71 9.55 9.93
N VAL A 238 11.54 8.40 9.29
CA VAL A 238 12.10 7.11 9.72
C VAL A 238 13.08 6.64 8.66
N MET A 239 14.28 6.26 9.08
CA MET A 239 15.30 5.71 8.19
C MET A 239 15.83 4.40 8.78
N ASP A 240 15.78 3.34 7.97
CA ASP A 240 16.53 2.12 8.23
C ASP A 240 17.86 2.19 7.49
N THR A 241 18.96 2.12 8.22
CA THR A 241 20.28 2.19 7.62
C THR A 241 20.77 0.81 7.22
N ASN A 242 21.47 0.72 6.09
CA ASN A 242 22.16 -0.50 5.69
C ASN A 242 23.33 -0.87 6.63
N ASP A 243 23.68 0.02 7.57
CA ASP A 243 24.76 -0.23 8.54
C ASP A 243 24.19 -0.85 9.82
N ARG A 244 24.31 -2.16 9.94
CA ARG A 244 24.02 -2.95 11.14
C ARG A 244 22.58 -2.88 11.68
N GLY A 245 21.62 -2.55 10.80
CA GLY A 245 20.20 -2.49 11.17
C GLY A 245 19.90 -1.37 12.17
N MET A 246 20.58 -0.23 12.07
CA MET A 246 20.29 0.93 12.87
C MET A 246 19.03 1.62 12.34
N LEU A 247 18.04 1.80 13.21
CA LEU A 247 16.85 2.59 12.94
C LEU A 247 17.07 4.01 13.46
N ASP A 248 16.91 5.00 12.58
CA ASP A 248 16.93 6.41 12.91
C ASP A 248 15.52 7.00 12.80
N ILE A 249 15.08 7.74 13.83
CA ILE A 249 13.75 8.34 13.87
C ILE A 249 13.87 9.83 14.27
N GLU A 250 13.52 10.70 13.33
CA GLU A 250 13.50 12.15 13.55
C GLU A 250 12.05 12.63 13.70
N ARG A 251 11.64 12.93 14.93
CA ARG A 251 10.30 13.34 15.33
C ARG A 251 10.10 14.86 15.13
N TYR A 252 10.12 15.32 13.87
CA TYR A 252 9.93 16.76 13.56
C TYR A 252 8.52 17.28 13.90
N ASP A 253 7.58 16.39 14.19
CA ASP A 253 6.27 16.73 14.76
C ASP A 253 6.34 17.26 16.21
N THR A 254 7.48 17.11 16.89
CA THR A 254 7.67 17.58 18.26
C THR A 254 8.63 18.79 18.33
N ALA A 255 8.24 19.81 19.10
CA ALA A 255 9.07 21.02 19.25
C ALA A 255 10.46 20.72 19.82
N ALA A 256 10.58 19.76 20.73
CA ALA A 256 11.85 19.38 21.35
C ALA A 256 12.86 18.79 20.36
N VAL A 257 12.39 18.06 19.33
CA VAL A 257 13.25 17.50 18.27
C VAL A 257 13.56 18.57 17.23
N ARG A 258 12.55 19.34 16.82
CA ARG A 258 12.76 20.47 15.87
C ARG A 258 13.81 21.47 16.35
N SER A 259 13.87 21.77 17.64
CA SER A 259 14.87 22.69 18.20
C SER A 259 16.31 22.19 18.11
N ARG A 260 16.51 20.89 17.84
CA ARG A 260 17.86 20.31 17.70
C ARG A 260 18.43 20.40 16.27
N GLY A 261 17.59 20.65 15.26
CA GLY A 261 17.99 20.61 13.86
C GLY A 261 18.00 19.20 13.27
N PHE A 262 18.77 18.97 12.21
CA PHE A 262 18.79 17.73 11.46
C PHE A 262 19.72 16.66 12.05
N VAL A 263 19.40 15.42 11.85
CA VAL A 263 20.18 14.25 12.29
C VAL A 263 20.54 14.37 13.78
N HIS A 264 19.51 14.64 14.60
CA HIS A 264 19.65 14.82 16.05
C HIS A 264 20.59 15.97 16.47
N GLY A 265 20.70 17.02 15.65
CA GLY A 265 21.57 18.17 15.91
C GLY A 265 23.01 17.99 15.44
N ARG A 266 23.29 16.96 14.64
CA ARG A 266 24.64 16.72 14.09
C ARG A 266 24.91 17.47 12.80
N ILE A 267 23.86 17.89 12.11
CA ILE A 267 23.94 18.60 10.83
C ILE A 267 23.13 19.89 10.96
N ASP A 268 23.74 21.02 10.65
CA ASP A 268 23.07 22.31 10.61
C ASP A 268 22.32 22.54 9.28
N GLU A 269 21.51 23.57 9.24
CA GLU A 269 20.66 23.87 8.09
C GLU A 269 21.49 24.23 6.84
N ALA A 270 22.62 24.91 6.99
CA ALA A 270 23.48 25.29 5.88
C ALA A 270 24.10 24.05 5.21
N THR A 271 24.65 23.15 6.02
CA THR A 271 25.22 21.87 5.54
C THR A 271 24.14 20.99 4.89
N MET A 272 22.91 20.98 5.47
CA MET A 272 21.80 20.22 4.88
C MET A 272 21.40 20.80 3.52
N ALA A 273 21.39 22.12 3.38
CA ALA A 273 21.13 22.79 2.10
C ALA A 273 22.21 22.48 1.05
N GLU A 274 23.48 22.42 1.44
CA GLU A 274 24.58 22.02 0.54
C GLU A 274 24.39 20.58 0.06
N PHE A 275 23.98 19.66 0.92
CA PHE A 275 23.67 18.28 0.52
C PHE A 275 22.46 18.17 -0.43
N ALA A 276 21.50 19.05 -0.26
CA ALA A 276 20.35 19.11 -1.17
C ALA A 276 20.72 19.61 -2.58
N GLU A 277 21.86 20.27 -2.74
CA GLU A 277 22.38 20.78 -4.01
C GLU A 277 23.39 19.83 -4.69
N SER A 278 23.89 18.83 -3.98
CA SER A 278 24.88 17.86 -4.48
C SER A 278 24.22 16.80 -5.36
#